data_bf11c979e26c10faa5181db2e97a223f
#
_entry.id   bf11c979e26c10faa5181db2e97a223f
#
_cell.length_a   1.000
_cell.length_b   1.000
_cell.length_c   1.000
_cell.angle_alpha   90.00
_cell.angle_beta   90.00
_cell.angle_gamma   90.00
#
_symmetry.space_group_name_H-M   'P 1'
#
loop_
_entity.id
_entity.type
_entity.pdbx_description
1 polymer ?
#
loop_
_entity_poly.entity_id
_entity_poly.type
_entity_poly.pdbx_seq_one_letter_code
_entity_poly.pdbx_strand_id
1 'polypeptide(L)'
;MSDVTDVVNPTTEAVIAQIPRRGVEETDEAVARAVAAGPEWRAMAPADRARLMRRFATTVEDHHEELAQLETANVGKPISESRDEVGMVAEVLYFYAGAVDKHRGATVPVAPRCLSTAPA
;
A
#
# COMPACT_ATOMS: atom_id res chain seq x y z
N MET A 1 13.94 13.89 -26.19
CA MET A 1 12.75 13.15 -25.69
C MET A 1 12.40 13.80 -24.37
N SER A 2 11.13 14.17 -24.15
CA SER A 2 10.71 14.76 -22.87
C SER A 2 10.90 13.75 -21.76
N ASP A 3 11.55 14.16 -20.68
CA ASP A 3 11.86 13.33 -19.52
C ASP A 3 10.64 13.20 -18.56
N VAL A 4 9.44 13.45 -19.10
CA VAL A 4 8.16 13.38 -18.39
C VAL A 4 7.14 12.55 -19.15
N THR A 5 6.21 11.96 -18.42
CA THR A 5 5.02 11.29 -18.94
C THR A 5 3.78 12.10 -18.58
N ASP A 6 2.96 12.42 -19.56
CA ASP A 6 1.67 13.06 -19.32
C ASP A 6 0.68 12.03 -18.75
N VAL A 7 0.00 12.41 -17.68
CA VAL A 7 -1.17 11.71 -17.15
C VAL A 7 -2.39 12.36 -17.76
N VAL A 8 -3.14 11.61 -18.53
CA VAL A 8 -4.27 12.11 -19.33
C VAL A 8 -5.57 11.57 -18.76
N ASN A 9 -6.54 12.45 -18.55
CA ASN A 9 -7.91 12.06 -18.22
C ASN A 9 -8.54 11.38 -19.45
N PRO A 10 -8.88 10.09 -19.38
CA PRO A 10 -9.37 9.36 -20.56
C PRO A 10 -10.78 9.79 -21.02
N THR A 11 -11.52 10.53 -20.18
CA THR A 11 -12.85 11.02 -20.52
C THR A 11 -12.79 12.36 -21.28
N THR A 12 -11.84 13.22 -20.91
CA THR A 12 -11.74 14.60 -21.47
C THR A 12 -10.55 14.78 -22.38
N GLU A 13 -9.63 13.81 -22.42
CA GLU A 13 -8.33 13.86 -23.12
C GLU A 13 -7.41 15.00 -22.63
N ALA A 14 -7.76 15.64 -21.52
CA ALA A 14 -6.95 16.71 -20.93
C ALA A 14 -5.79 16.12 -20.12
N VAL A 15 -4.61 16.75 -20.21
CA VAL A 15 -3.49 16.45 -19.32
C VAL A 15 -3.80 16.96 -17.92
N ILE A 16 -3.83 16.08 -16.93
CA ILE A 16 -4.11 16.40 -15.52
C ILE A 16 -2.85 16.51 -14.68
N ALA A 17 -1.77 15.85 -15.09
CA ALA A 17 -0.47 15.93 -14.41
C ALA A 17 0.66 15.56 -15.37
N GLN A 18 1.89 15.93 -15.00
CA GLN A 18 3.12 15.47 -15.65
C GLN A 18 4.01 14.81 -14.63
N ILE A 19 4.43 13.58 -14.90
CA ILE A 19 5.24 12.78 -14.00
C ILE A 19 6.64 12.59 -14.60
N PRO A 20 7.71 12.95 -13.87
CA PRO A 20 9.06 12.67 -14.32
C PRO A 20 9.27 11.16 -14.54
N ARG A 21 9.87 10.80 -15.67
CA ARG A 21 10.28 9.42 -15.91
C ARG A 21 11.45 9.08 -14.98
N ARG A 22 11.28 8.02 -14.23
CA ARG A 22 12.34 7.50 -13.37
C ARG A 22 13.06 6.36 -14.08
N GLY A 23 14.38 6.36 -13.97
CA GLY A 23 15.23 5.32 -14.51
C GLY A 23 15.45 4.16 -13.55
N VAL A 24 16.34 3.26 -13.92
CA VAL A 24 16.71 2.10 -13.10
C VAL A 24 17.35 2.55 -11.79
N GLU A 25 18.24 3.55 -11.85
CA GLU A 25 18.96 4.05 -10.66
C GLU A 25 18.00 4.57 -9.58
N GLU A 26 17.04 5.43 -9.95
CA GLU A 26 16.05 5.95 -8.98
C GLU A 26 15.12 4.85 -8.46
N THR A 27 14.85 3.83 -9.29
CA THR A 27 14.07 2.67 -8.86
C THR A 27 14.86 1.84 -7.84
N ASP A 28 16.13 1.58 -8.10
CA ASP A 28 17.02 0.85 -7.17
C ASP A 28 17.19 1.61 -5.85
N GLU A 29 17.34 2.94 -5.90
CA GLU A 29 17.37 3.77 -4.70
C GLU A 29 16.07 3.69 -3.90
N ALA A 30 14.91 3.68 -4.57
CA ALA A 30 13.61 3.57 -3.90
C ALA A 30 13.47 2.21 -3.18
N VAL A 31 13.89 1.13 -3.85
CA VAL A 31 13.93 -0.22 -3.26
C VAL A 31 14.90 -0.28 -2.09
N ALA A 32 16.10 0.30 -2.23
CA ALA A 32 17.09 0.34 -1.15
C ALA A 32 16.55 1.08 0.09
N ARG A 33 15.86 2.21 -0.08
CA ARG A 33 15.19 2.93 1.03
C ARG A 33 14.13 2.06 1.71
N ALA A 34 13.32 1.34 0.94
CA ALA A 34 12.30 0.44 1.49
C ALA A 34 12.93 -0.71 2.30
N VAL A 35 14.01 -1.31 1.77
CA VAL A 35 14.76 -2.36 2.47
C VAL A 35 15.38 -1.83 3.77
N ALA A 36 15.97 -0.63 3.74
CA ALA A 36 16.58 0.00 4.92
C ALA A 36 15.56 0.29 6.04
N ALA A 37 14.30 0.61 5.70
CA ALA A 37 13.24 0.84 6.68
C ALA A 37 12.71 -0.47 7.34
N GLY A 38 12.94 -1.61 6.70
CA GLY A 38 12.41 -2.91 7.12
C GLY A 38 12.79 -3.33 8.55
N PRO A 39 14.06 -3.21 8.98
CA PRO A 39 14.48 -3.60 10.34
C PRO A 39 13.77 -2.82 11.44
N GLU A 40 13.63 -1.51 11.30
CA GLU A 40 12.92 -0.67 12.28
C GLU A 40 11.44 -1.06 12.37
N TRP A 41 10.78 -1.23 11.23
CA TRP A 41 9.40 -1.68 11.18
C TRP A 41 9.19 -3.03 11.86
N ARG A 42 10.09 -4.00 11.63
CA ARG A 42 10.03 -5.32 12.27
C ARG A 42 10.26 -5.28 13.77
N ALA A 43 11.15 -4.39 14.24
CA ALA A 43 11.47 -4.23 15.66
C ALA A 43 10.35 -3.54 16.44
N MET A 44 9.46 -2.82 15.76
CA MET A 44 8.34 -2.13 16.40
C MET A 44 7.36 -3.12 17.02
N ALA A 45 6.84 -2.79 18.21
CA ALA A 45 5.83 -3.63 18.87
C ALA A 45 4.56 -3.78 18.00
N PRO A 46 3.93 -4.96 17.96
CA PRO A 46 2.73 -5.17 17.14
C PRO A 46 1.62 -4.14 17.38
N ALA A 47 1.40 -3.73 18.62
CA ALA A 47 0.40 -2.71 18.97
C ALA A 47 0.71 -1.34 18.35
N ASP A 48 1.98 -0.98 18.24
CA ASP A 48 2.41 0.29 17.66
C ASP A 48 2.26 0.28 16.13
N ARG A 49 2.61 -0.85 15.49
CA ARG A 49 2.34 -1.04 14.05
C ARG A 49 0.85 -0.95 13.76
N ALA A 50 0.02 -1.63 14.55
CA ALA A 50 -1.44 -1.56 14.42
C ALA A 50 -1.97 -0.13 14.57
N ARG A 51 -1.42 0.66 15.50
CA ARG A 51 -1.79 2.06 15.69
C ARG A 51 -1.43 2.92 14.48
N LEU A 52 -0.24 2.73 13.91
CA LEU A 52 0.18 3.44 12.70
C LEU A 52 -0.70 3.10 11.51
N MET A 53 -1.04 1.83 11.31
CA MET A 53 -1.94 1.40 10.23
C MET A 53 -3.34 2.02 10.38
N ARG A 54 -3.89 2.07 11.61
CA ARG A 54 -5.18 2.73 11.85
C ARG A 54 -5.12 4.23 11.56
N ARG A 55 -4.05 4.91 11.96
CA ARG A 55 -3.85 6.33 11.62
C ARG A 55 -3.80 6.53 10.11
N PHE A 56 -3.15 5.63 9.38
CA PHE A 56 -3.13 5.69 7.92
C PHE A 56 -4.53 5.49 7.34
N ALA A 57 -5.30 4.51 7.84
CA ALA A 57 -6.70 4.33 7.43
C ALA A 57 -7.54 5.61 7.65
N THR A 58 -7.46 6.21 8.85
CA THR A 58 -8.14 7.48 9.14
C THR A 58 -7.71 8.59 8.18
N THR A 59 -6.41 8.68 7.84
CA THR A 59 -5.94 9.68 6.86
C THR A 59 -6.58 9.46 5.48
N VAL A 60 -6.75 8.20 5.05
CA VAL A 60 -7.46 7.88 3.80
C VAL A 60 -8.92 8.31 3.88
N GLU A 61 -9.61 8.05 5.00
CA GLU A 61 -10.99 8.50 5.22
C GLU A 61 -11.12 10.03 5.19
N ASP A 62 -10.22 10.74 5.85
CA ASP A 62 -10.19 12.21 5.88
C ASP A 62 -10.03 12.83 4.48
N HIS A 63 -9.36 12.13 3.56
CA HIS A 63 -9.14 12.54 2.17
C HIS A 63 -10.01 11.78 1.15
N HIS A 64 -11.09 11.13 1.62
CA HIS A 64 -11.92 10.23 0.81
C HIS A 64 -12.38 10.85 -0.51
N GLU A 65 -13.00 12.02 -0.46
CA GLU A 65 -13.55 12.66 -1.67
C GLU A 65 -12.45 13.14 -2.62
N GLU A 66 -11.35 13.68 -2.10
CA GLU A 66 -10.19 14.11 -2.88
C GLU A 66 -9.60 12.94 -3.66
N LEU A 67 -9.37 11.81 -2.97
CA LEU A 67 -8.83 10.59 -3.58
C LEU A 67 -9.78 10.01 -4.63
N ALA A 68 -11.09 9.98 -4.36
CA ALA A 68 -12.09 9.49 -5.29
C ALA A 68 -12.16 10.35 -6.58
N GLN A 69 -12.08 11.67 -6.45
CA GLN A 69 -12.05 12.57 -7.62
C GLN A 69 -10.76 12.38 -8.43
N LEU A 70 -9.62 12.23 -7.77
CA LEU A 70 -8.34 11.96 -8.42
C LEU A 70 -8.38 10.65 -9.18
N GLU A 71 -8.90 9.60 -8.59
CA GLU A 71 -9.07 8.28 -9.20
C GLU A 71 -9.97 8.35 -10.43
N THR A 72 -11.14 8.99 -10.31
CA THR A 72 -12.04 9.21 -11.46
C THR A 72 -11.36 9.96 -12.59
N ALA A 73 -10.62 11.01 -12.28
CA ALA A 73 -9.93 11.81 -13.29
C ALA A 73 -8.79 11.03 -13.97
N ASN A 74 -8.11 10.16 -13.23
CA ASN A 74 -6.95 9.41 -13.70
C ASN A 74 -7.34 8.20 -14.57
N VAL A 75 -8.39 7.45 -14.19
CA VAL A 75 -8.75 6.20 -14.87
C VAL A 75 -10.09 6.24 -15.61
N GLY A 76 -10.88 7.29 -15.42
CA GLY A 76 -12.16 7.51 -16.14
C GLY A 76 -13.33 6.69 -15.62
N LYS A 77 -13.24 6.06 -14.43
CA LYS A 77 -14.35 5.32 -13.84
C LYS A 77 -15.42 6.27 -13.24
N PRO A 78 -16.67 5.79 -13.04
CA PRO A 78 -17.69 6.56 -12.35
C PRO A 78 -17.27 6.97 -10.93
N ILE A 79 -17.60 8.18 -10.52
CA ILE A 79 -17.23 8.71 -9.20
C ILE A 79 -17.80 7.88 -8.04
N SER A 80 -18.97 7.24 -8.22
CA SER A 80 -19.53 6.34 -7.22
C SER A 80 -18.61 5.15 -6.93
N GLU A 81 -18.07 4.53 -7.99
CA GLU A 81 -17.14 3.41 -7.87
C GLU A 81 -15.83 3.83 -7.22
N SER A 82 -15.30 5.02 -7.58
CA SER A 82 -14.10 5.56 -6.95
C SER A 82 -14.31 5.81 -5.45
N ARG A 83 -15.48 6.31 -5.05
CA ARG A 83 -15.81 6.49 -3.63
C ARG A 83 -15.88 5.16 -2.88
N ASP A 84 -16.51 4.15 -3.48
CA ASP A 84 -16.59 2.81 -2.87
C ASP A 84 -15.20 2.19 -2.73
N GLU A 85 -14.33 2.32 -3.73
CA GLU A 85 -12.96 1.80 -3.68
C GLU A 85 -12.08 2.50 -2.64
N VAL A 86 -12.16 3.82 -2.52
CA VAL A 86 -11.41 4.54 -1.46
C VAL A 86 -11.89 4.11 -0.07
N GLY A 87 -13.20 3.90 0.11
CA GLY A 87 -13.75 3.33 1.34
C GLY A 87 -13.17 1.94 1.63
N MET A 88 -13.12 1.08 0.62
CA MET A 88 -12.55 -0.27 0.75
C MET A 88 -11.06 -0.24 1.13
N VAL A 89 -10.27 0.73 0.64
CA VAL A 89 -8.86 0.89 1.04
C VAL A 89 -8.74 1.11 2.55
N ALA A 90 -9.57 1.97 3.13
CA ALA A 90 -9.58 2.21 4.58
C ALA A 90 -9.98 0.95 5.35
N GLU A 91 -11.01 0.22 4.91
CA GLU A 91 -11.45 -1.04 5.53
C GLU A 91 -10.35 -2.11 5.52
N VAL A 92 -9.63 -2.27 4.39
CA VAL A 92 -8.50 -3.21 4.27
C VAL A 92 -7.38 -2.84 5.25
N LEU A 93 -7.06 -1.56 5.39
CA LEU A 93 -6.05 -1.09 6.35
C LEU A 93 -6.48 -1.38 7.80
N TYR A 94 -7.75 -1.16 8.15
CA TYR A 94 -8.29 -1.52 9.47
C TYR A 94 -8.26 -3.02 9.73
N PHE A 95 -8.63 -3.82 8.72
CA PHE A 95 -8.58 -5.28 8.82
C PHE A 95 -7.15 -5.77 9.15
N TYR A 96 -6.15 -5.32 8.38
CA TYR A 96 -4.76 -5.72 8.62
C TYR A 96 -4.19 -5.10 9.91
N ALA A 97 -4.61 -3.91 10.30
CA ALA A 97 -4.27 -3.37 11.62
C ALA A 97 -4.78 -4.26 12.76
N GLY A 98 -5.95 -4.89 12.60
CA GLY A 98 -6.48 -5.87 13.54
C GLY A 98 -5.79 -7.23 13.49
N ALA A 99 -5.12 -7.55 12.38
CA ALA A 99 -4.44 -8.84 12.17
C ALA A 99 -2.96 -8.85 12.60
N VAL A 100 -2.36 -7.70 12.88
CA VAL A 100 -0.92 -7.56 13.17
C VAL A 100 -0.40 -8.51 14.25
N ASP A 101 -1.20 -8.76 15.30
CA ASP A 101 -0.88 -9.62 16.43
C ASP A 101 -1.47 -11.03 16.31
N LYS A 102 -2.15 -11.34 15.20
CA LYS A 102 -2.84 -12.62 14.98
C LYS A 102 -2.05 -13.59 14.10
N HIS A 103 -0.96 -13.13 13.48
CA HIS A 103 -0.12 -13.96 12.63
C HIS A 103 0.63 -15.00 13.47
N ARG A 104 0.19 -16.24 13.39
CA ARG A 104 0.77 -17.38 14.13
C ARG A 104 1.47 -18.30 13.13
N GLY A 105 2.68 -18.76 13.50
CA GLY A 105 3.35 -19.85 12.78
C GLY A 105 2.60 -21.17 12.96
N ALA A 106 2.75 -22.10 12.02
CA ALA A 106 2.26 -23.45 12.11
C ALA A 106 3.43 -24.41 12.38
N THR A 107 3.27 -25.33 13.35
CA THR A 107 4.19 -26.45 13.54
C THR A 107 3.64 -27.66 12.79
N VAL A 108 4.37 -28.12 11.77
CA VAL A 108 4.02 -29.35 11.05
C VAL A 108 4.61 -30.52 11.82
N PRO A 109 3.80 -31.47 12.33
CA PRO A 109 4.33 -32.67 12.97
C PRO A 109 5.05 -33.52 11.92
N VAL A 110 6.33 -33.74 12.13
CA VAL A 110 7.18 -34.64 11.31
C VAL A 110 7.59 -35.86 12.14
N ALA A 111 7.85 -36.98 11.45
CA ALA A 111 8.32 -38.17 12.10
C ALA A 111 9.60 -37.91 12.94
N PRO A 112 9.85 -38.68 14.02
CA PRO A 112 10.80 -38.29 15.08
C PRO A 112 12.27 -38.12 14.68
N ARG A 113 12.60 -38.14 13.40
CA ARG A 113 13.98 -37.97 12.88
C ARG A 113 14.24 -36.70 12.09
N CYS A 114 13.25 -35.81 11.92
CA CYS A 114 13.44 -34.50 11.23
C CYS A 114 12.54 -33.45 11.87
N LEU A 115 13.10 -32.65 12.75
CA LEU A 115 12.51 -31.38 13.15
C LEU A 115 12.91 -30.33 12.12
N SER A 116 12.03 -30.06 11.15
CA SER A 116 12.17 -28.83 10.33
C SER A 116 11.25 -27.76 10.89
N THR A 117 11.82 -26.73 11.45
CA THR A 117 11.10 -25.49 11.76
C THR A 117 11.04 -24.69 10.47
N ALA A 118 9.83 -24.50 9.90
CA ALA A 118 9.65 -23.53 8.85
C ALA A 118 9.75 -22.12 9.46
N PRO A 119 10.59 -21.21 8.93
CA PRO A 119 10.61 -19.83 9.39
C PRO A 119 9.29 -19.14 9.04
N ALA A 120 8.82 -18.32 9.96
CA ALA A 120 7.66 -17.45 9.76
C ALA A 120 7.91 -16.38 8.71
#